data_d10ea7a11d43d9f11327bb7f286670f3
#
_entry.id   d10ea7a11d43d9f11327bb7f286670f3
#
_cell.length_a   1.000
_cell.length_b   1.000
_cell.length_c   1.000
_cell.angle_alpha   90.00
_cell.angle_beta   90.00
_cell.angle_gamma   90.00
#
_symmetry.space_group_name_H-M   'P 1'
#
loop_
_entity.id
_entity.type
_entity.pdbx_description
1 polymer ?
#
loop_
_entity_poly.entity_id
_entity_poly.type
_entity_poly.pdbx_seq_one_letter_code
_entity_poly.pdbx_strand_id
1 'polypeptide(L)'
;MATSIFPGSWECDSTNTSITARITDPDEFSYFSWSLRTADGNTTLQSRGYSLARTVMFGGLTPATTYRVYMSWSHSTSGENYYDYEYVTTQAVEPPPERPENWSWSSTVRKGASVPLTTVGEKQYEAAYLTASEWNAFWDRLIEFARYKGFSVSGTPNRVNPGDPMLASQANDARTMISLLEPTIELPAEVSSGSKITAAFINGLVNSLNSVK
;
A
#
# COMPACT_ATOMS: atom_id res chain seq x y z
N MET A 1 -21.77 8.65 45.05
CA MET A 1 -21.21 8.16 43.77
C MET A 1 -20.06 9.12 43.43
N ALA A 2 -18.84 8.68 43.64
CA ALA A 2 -17.69 9.50 43.31
C ALA A 2 -17.47 9.44 41.79
N THR A 3 -17.70 10.52 41.12
CA THR A 3 -17.26 10.77 39.76
C THR A 3 -15.83 11.28 39.83
N SER A 4 -14.88 10.42 39.85
CA SER A 4 -13.49 10.82 39.72
C SER A 4 -13.00 10.46 38.32
N ILE A 5 -12.58 11.51 37.63
CA ILE A 5 -11.87 11.41 36.35
C ILE A 5 -10.47 10.85 36.65
N PHE A 6 -9.96 9.99 35.80
CA PHE A 6 -8.60 9.49 35.90
C PHE A 6 -7.61 10.66 35.90
N PRO A 7 -6.73 10.79 36.90
CA PRO A 7 -5.77 11.87 36.93
C PRO A 7 -4.56 11.67 36.01
N GLY A 8 -4.38 10.48 35.45
CA GLY A 8 -3.36 10.16 34.47
C GLY A 8 -3.88 10.27 33.03
N SER A 9 -3.00 10.04 32.05
CA SER A 9 -3.36 9.97 30.65
C SER A 9 -3.25 8.54 30.12
N TRP A 10 -4.16 8.21 29.23
CA TRP A 10 -4.15 6.95 28.50
C TRP A 10 -4.62 7.19 27.08
N GLU A 11 -4.30 6.29 26.18
CA GLU A 11 -4.59 6.43 24.76
C GLU A 11 -4.97 5.09 24.15
N CYS A 12 -5.69 5.15 23.04
CA CYS A 12 -6.07 4.00 22.23
C CYS A 12 -5.56 4.14 20.81
N ASP A 13 -4.94 3.06 20.31
CA ASP A 13 -4.62 2.86 18.90
C ASP A 13 -5.53 1.78 18.31
N SER A 14 -5.90 1.90 17.04
CA SER A 14 -6.70 0.90 16.37
C SER A 14 -6.10 0.44 15.05
N THR A 15 -6.35 -0.84 14.73
CA THR A 15 -6.23 -1.42 13.39
C THR A 15 -7.64 -1.71 12.86
N ASN A 16 -7.74 -2.40 11.72
CA ASN A 16 -9.04 -2.82 11.21
C ASN A 16 -9.72 -3.94 12.05
N THR A 17 -8.96 -4.69 12.85
CA THR A 17 -9.46 -5.82 13.64
C THR A 17 -9.06 -5.83 15.10
N SER A 18 -8.36 -4.79 15.57
CA SER A 18 -7.92 -4.71 16.97
C SER A 18 -7.91 -3.27 17.50
N ILE A 19 -8.01 -3.15 18.82
CA ILE A 19 -7.80 -1.91 19.57
C ILE A 19 -6.78 -2.22 20.64
N THR A 20 -5.75 -1.37 20.76
CA THR A 20 -4.77 -1.40 21.85
C THR A 20 -4.96 -0.18 22.70
N ALA A 21 -5.21 -0.38 23.99
CA ALA A 21 -5.27 0.70 24.98
C ALA A 21 -4.04 0.65 25.87
N ARG A 22 -3.46 1.80 26.16
CA ARG A 22 -2.28 1.91 27.03
C ARG A 22 -2.34 3.14 27.92
N ILE A 23 -1.81 3.00 29.13
CA ILE A 23 -1.61 4.09 30.07
C ILE A 23 -0.28 4.76 29.72
N THR A 24 -0.32 6.06 29.45
CA THR A 24 0.86 6.85 29.03
C THR A 24 1.52 7.59 30.19
N ASP A 25 0.73 7.93 31.22
CA ASP A 25 1.26 8.54 32.45
C ASP A 25 1.06 7.58 33.62
N PRO A 26 2.15 7.02 34.15
CA PRO A 26 2.09 6.01 35.20
C PRO A 26 2.12 6.63 36.60
N ASP A 27 1.04 7.25 37.02
CA ASP A 27 0.91 7.57 38.45
C ASP A 27 0.78 6.30 39.32
N GLU A 28 0.87 6.43 40.62
CA GLU A 28 1.01 5.37 41.65
C GLU A 28 -0.14 4.34 41.75
N PHE A 29 -0.86 4.08 40.65
CA PHE A 29 -2.01 3.18 40.61
C PHE A 29 -1.58 1.71 40.40
N SER A 30 -2.15 0.82 41.18
CA SER A 30 -1.64 -0.54 41.31
C SER A 30 -2.34 -1.56 40.44
N TYR A 31 -3.64 -1.40 40.18
CA TYR A 31 -4.42 -2.43 39.47
C TYR A 31 -5.42 -1.81 38.49
N PHE A 32 -5.39 -2.29 37.26
CA PHE A 32 -6.28 -1.85 36.18
C PHE A 32 -7.14 -3.02 35.71
N SER A 33 -8.39 -2.72 35.40
CA SER A 33 -9.30 -3.62 34.72
C SER A 33 -9.78 -2.95 33.45
N TRP A 34 -9.80 -3.69 32.38
CA TRP A 34 -10.16 -3.21 31.07
C TRP A 34 -11.34 -3.97 30.49
N SER A 35 -12.25 -3.29 29.83
CA SER A 35 -13.31 -3.92 29.07
C SER A 35 -13.56 -3.19 27.75
N LEU A 36 -13.84 -3.96 26.72
CA LEU A 36 -14.33 -3.49 25.45
C LEU A 36 -15.83 -3.70 25.41
N ARG A 37 -16.55 -2.67 25.04
CA ARG A 37 -18.02 -2.67 24.99
C ARG A 37 -18.55 -2.21 23.65
N THR A 38 -19.80 -2.47 23.37
CA THR A 38 -20.54 -1.81 22.29
C THR A 38 -20.53 -0.30 22.49
N ALA A 39 -20.69 0.47 21.42
CA ALA A 39 -20.64 1.94 21.49
C ALA A 39 -21.67 2.55 22.47
N ASP A 40 -22.84 1.95 22.61
CA ASP A 40 -23.85 2.32 23.61
C ASP A 40 -23.47 1.96 25.07
N GLY A 41 -22.39 1.18 25.23
CA GLY A 41 -21.86 0.73 26.52
C GLY A 41 -22.65 -0.38 27.20
N ASN A 42 -23.72 -0.88 26.56
CA ASN A 42 -24.68 -1.83 27.18
C ASN A 42 -24.15 -3.27 27.20
N THR A 43 -23.32 -3.65 26.21
CA THR A 43 -22.82 -5.02 26.10
C THR A 43 -21.29 -5.03 26.25
N THR A 44 -20.80 -5.82 27.18
CA THR A 44 -19.36 -6.13 27.31
C THR A 44 -19.01 -7.25 26.33
N LEU A 45 -18.10 -6.94 25.40
CA LEU A 45 -17.66 -7.88 24.37
C LEU A 45 -16.42 -8.66 24.84
N GLN A 46 -15.48 -7.97 25.46
CA GLN A 46 -14.27 -8.57 26.01
C GLN A 46 -13.93 -7.88 27.34
N SER A 47 -13.31 -8.60 28.26
CA SER A 47 -12.84 -8.05 29.51
C SER A 47 -11.50 -8.65 29.93
N ARG A 48 -10.73 -7.86 30.65
CA ARG A 48 -9.51 -8.25 31.32
C ARG A 48 -9.63 -7.83 32.78
N GLY A 49 -9.53 -8.79 33.66
CA GLY A 49 -9.62 -8.54 35.10
C GLY A 49 -8.49 -7.66 35.64
N TYR A 50 -8.57 -7.31 36.90
CA TYR A 50 -7.58 -6.48 37.57
C TYR A 50 -6.17 -7.09 37.45
N SER A 51 -5.26 -6.28 36.89
CA SER A 51 -3.86 -6.64 36.70
C SER A 51 -2.97 -5.41 36.77
N LEU A 52 -1.66 -5.63 36.86
CA LEU A 52 -0.63 -4.58 36.75
C LEU A 52 -0.37 -4.18 35.28
N ALA A 53 -1.02 -4.84 34.31
CA ALA A 53 -0.79 -4.59 32.90
C ALA A 53 -1.31 -3.20 32.51
N ARG A 54 -0.41 -2.35 32.07
CA ARG A 54 -0.69 -1.00 31.59
C ARG A 54 -1.11 -0.93 30.13
N THR A 55 -1.00 -2.04 29.45
CA THR A 55 -1.39 -2.16 28.03
C THR A 55 -2.29 -3.39 27.87
N VAL A 56 -3.35 -3.22 27.11
CA VAL A 56 -4.28 -4.28 26.73
C VAL A 56 -4.55 -4.22 25.24
N MET A 57 -4.70 -5.38 24.62
CA MET A 57 -5.15 -5.51 23.25
C MET A 57 -6.46 -6.30 23.18
N PHE A 58 -7.44 -5.76 22.46
CA PHE A 58 -8.70 -6.40 22.09
C PHE A 58 -8.64 -6.75 20.62
N GLY A 59 -8.77 -8.01 20.27
CA GLY A 59 -8.67 -8.50 18.88
C GLY A 59 -9.98 -9.11 18.40
N GLY A 60 -10.03 -9.47 17.09
CA GLY A 60 -11.19 -10.08 16.47
C GLY A 60 -12.37 -9.12 16.30
N LEU A 61 -12.09 -7.83 16.13
CA LEU A 61 -13.09 -6.78 16.01
C LEU A 61 -13.57 -6.61 14.57
N THR A 62 -14.76 -6.08 14.41
CA THR A 62 -15.32 -5.72 13.11
C THR A 62 -14.68 -4.41 12.63
N PRO A 63 -14.20 -4.34 11.38
CA PRO A 63 -13.69 -3.12 10.81
C PRO A 63 -14.72 -1.98 10.75
N ALA A 64 -14.26 -0.74 10.69
CA ALA A 64 -15.06 0.48 10.61
C ALA A 64 -16.18 0.55 11.66
N THR A 65 -15.92 -0.03 12.84
CA THR A 65 -16.92 -0.15 13.91
C THR A 65 -16.43 0.61 15.14
N THR A 66 -17.30 1.43 15.72
CA THR A 66 -17.01 2.16 16.95
C THR A 66 -17.29 1.28 18.17
N TYR A 67 -16.33 1.24 19.05
CA TYR A 67 -16.38 0.56 20.33
C TYR A 67 -16.18 1.55 21.47
N ARG A 68 -16.54 1.15 22.67
CA ARG A 68 -16.23 1.86 23.89
C ARG A 68 -15.21 1.05 24.69
N VAL A 69 -14.00 1.57 24.80
CA VAL A 69 -12.98 1.04 25.71
C VAL A 69 -13.24 1.64 27.09
N TYR A 70 -13.41 0.77 28.05
CA TYR A 70 -13.68 1.15 29.45
C TYR A 70 -12.53 0.67 30.32
N MET A 71 -11.98 1.57 31.11
CA MET A 71 -10.96 1.29 32.10
C MET A 71 -11.51 1.55 33.49
N SER A 72 -11.21 0.68 34.44
CA SER A 72 -11.40 0.95 35.85
C SER A 72 -10.10 0.64 36.60
N TRP A 73 -9.85 1.36 37.66
CA TRP A 73 -8.68 1.16 38.50
C TRP A 73 -9.01 1.35 39.96
N SER A 74 -8.20 0.74 40.81
CA SER A 74 -8.29 0.85 42.25
C SER A 74 -7.05 1.55 42.77
N HIS A 75 -7.24 2.58 43.58
CA HIS A 75 -6.14 3.27 44.25
C HIS A 75 -5.62 2.44 45.42
N SER A 76 -4.30 2.20 45.47
CA SER A 76 -3.67 1.28 46.40
C SER A 76 -3.80 1.67 47.86
N THR A 77 -3.96 2.95 48.14
CA THR A 77 -3.97 3.51 49.51
C THR A 77 -5.36 3.84 50.03
N SER A 78 -6.28 4.34 49.17
CA SER A 78 -7.63 4.72 49.60
C SER A 78 -8.66 3.64 49.39
N GLY A 79 -8.39 2.64 48.55
CA GLY A 79 -9.37 1.61 48.14
C GLY A 79 -10.50 2.15 47.28
N GLU A 80 -10.41 3.38 46.83
CA GLU A 80 -11.42 3.99 45.96
C GLU A 80 -11.28 3.43 44.53
N ASN A 81 -12.43 3.19 43.89
CA ASN A 81 -12.50 2.72 42.52
C ASN A 81 -12.87 3.88 41.61
N TYR A 82 -12.13 4.01 40.56
CA TYR A 82 -12.33 5.02 39.54
C TYR A 82 -12.57 4.36 38.20
N TYR A 83 -13.14 5.09 37.25
CA TYR A 83 -13.35 4.59 35.90
C TYR A 83 -13.26 5.72 34.86
N ASP A 84 -12.90 5.36 33.65
CA ASP A 84 -12.90 6.23 32.49
C ASP A 84 -13.22 5.41 31.24
N TYR A 85 -13.57 6.07 30.14
CA TYR A 85 -13.83 5.40 28.88
C TYR A 85 -13.52 6.29 27.68
N GLU A 86 -13.18 5.67 26.58
CA GLU A 86 -12.92 6.30 25.30
C GLU A 86 -13.69 5.58 24.19
N TYR A 87 -14.15 6.35 23.19
CA TYR A 87 -14.72 5.79 21.97
C TYR A 87 -13.64 5.64 20.93
N VAL A 88 -13.48 4.43 20.43
CA VAL A 88 -12.46 4.09 19.44
C VAL A 88 -13.12 3.40 18.26
N THR A 89 -12.83 3.90 17.06
CA THR A 89 -13.31 3.27 15.83
C THR A 89 -12.18 2.48 15.19
N THR A 90 -12.44 1.19 14.92
CA THR A 90 -11.51 0.37 14.15
C THR A 90 -11.37 0.92 12.74
N GLN A 91 -10.19 0.77 12.14
CA GLN A 91 -9.95 1.20 10.77
C GLN A 91 -10.84 0.43 9.79
N ALA A 92 -11.24 1.08 8.71
CA ALA A 92 -11.89 0.40 7.61
C ALA A 92 -10.93 -0.59 6.94
N VAL A 93 -11.47 -1.67 6.38
CA VAL A 93 -10.68 -2.50 5.45
C VAL A 93 -10.55 -1.71 4.16
N GLU A 94 -9.33 -1.41 3.76
CA GLU A 94 -9.11 -0.88 2.42
C GLU A 94 -9.61 -1.91 1.40
N PRO A 95 -10.45 -1.49 0.44
CA PRO A 95 -10.82 -2.39 -0.63
C PRO A 95 -9.55 -2.87 -1.34
N PRO A 96 -9.52 -4.12 -1.81
CA PRO A 96 -8.40 -4.58 -2.63
C PRO A 96 -8.20 -3.58 -3.78
N PRO A 97 -6.96 -3.25 -4.13
CA PRO A 97 -6.70 -2.33 -5.23
C PRO A 97 -7.40 -2.85 -6.49
N GLU A 98 -8.10 -1.96 -7.18
CA GLU A 98 -8.73 -2.32 -8.45
C GLU A 98 -7.65 -2.60 -9.51
N ARG A 99 -7.94 -3.58 -10.40
CA ARG A 99 -7.04 -3.87 -11.51
C ARG A 99 -6.90 -2.62 -12.39
N PRO A 100 -5.66 -2.17 -12.70
CA PRO A 100 -5.46 -1.03 -13.56
C PRO A 100 -6.07 -1.23 -14.95
N GLU A 101 -6.49 -0.14 -15.56
CA GLU A 101 -6.96 -0.16 -16.94
C GLU A 101 -5.85 -0.62 -17.90
N ASN A 102 -6.27 -1.25 -18.99
CA ASN A 102 -5.37 -1.69 -20.03
C ASN A 102 -4.58 -0.50 -20.61
N TRP A 103 -3.30 -0.73 -20.83
CA TRP A 103 -2.44 0.26 -21.48
C TRP A 103 -2.55 0.17 -23.01
N SER A 104 -2.37 1.29 -23.67
CA SER A 104 -2.17 1.34 -25.12
C SER A 104 -1.22 2.48 -25.48
N TRP A 105 -0.28 2.18 -26.38
CA TRP A 105 0.57 3.20 -26.97
C TRP A 105 -0.23 4.17 -27.85
N SER A 106 0.35 5.34 -28.13
CA SER A 106 -0.15 6.22 -29.16
C SER A 106 -0.28 5.51 -30.54
N SER A 107 -1.09 6.07 -31.42
CA SER A 107 -1.30 5.46 -32.75
C SER A 107 -0.01 5.34 -33.57
N THR A 108 0.97 6.19 -33.34
CA THR A 108 2.27 6.23 -34.03
C THR A 108 3.12 5.01 -33.67
N VAL A 109 3.24 4.71 -32.38
CA VAL A 109 3.99 3.53 -31.89
C VAL A 109 3.32 2.24 -32.37
N ARG A 110 2.00 2.15 -32.30
CA ARG A 110 1.24 0.96 -32.68
C ARG A 110 1.36 0.57 -34.15
N LYS A 111 1.49 1.56 -35.04
CA LYS A 111 1.51 1.30 -36.50
C LYS A 111 2.88 0.86 -37.02
N GLY A 112 3.94 0.96 -36.21
CA GLY A 112 5.29 0.62 -36.65
C GLY A 112 5.70 1.40 -37.90
N ALA A 113 5.26 2.65 -38.03
CA ALA A 113 5.43 3.44 -39.23
C ALA A 113 6.92 3.63 -39.53
N SER A 114 7.30 3.68 -40.80
CA SER A 114 8.64 4.08 -41.23
C SER A 114 8.95 5.48 -40.76
N VAL A 115 10.08 5.66 -40.16
CA VAL A 115 10.50 6.91 -39.55
C VAL A 115 11.47 7.62 -40.46
N PRO A 116 11.34 8.94 -40.61
CA PRO A 116 12.46 9.71 -41.21
C PRO A 116 13.68 9.57 -40.33
N LEU A 117 14.82 9.37 -40.98
CA LEU A 117 16.11 9.35 -40.30
C LEU A 117 16.39 10.74 -39.68
N THR A 118 16.69 10.75 -38.41
CA THR A 118 17.16 11.96 -37.73
C THR A 118 18.68 11.89 -37.62
N THR A 119 19.36 12.92 -38.06
CA THR A 119 20.81 13.03 -37.97
C THR A 119 21.21 13.69 -36.67
N VAL A 120 22.02 13.00 -35.88
CA VAL A 120 22.63 13.53 -34.66
C VAL A 120 24.15 13.42 -34.82
N GLY A 121 24.82 14.54 -35.04
CA GLY A 121 26.23 14.57 -35.45
C GLY A 121 26.41 13.93 -36.83
N GLU A 122 27.37 12.99 -36.97
CA GLU A 122 27.64 12.26 -38.23
C GLU A 122 26.80 10.97 -38.35
N LYS A 123 26.02 10.63 -37.35
CA LYS A 123 25.21 9.38 -37.32
C LYS A 123 23.75 9.65 -37.63
N GLN A 124 23.20 8.83 -38.51
CA GLN A 124 21.77 8.79 -38.76
C GLN A 124 21.10 7.73 -37.85
N TYR A 125 20.06 8.16 -37.16
CA TYR A 125 19.23 7.30 -36.35
C TYR A 125 17.81 7.30 -36.90
N GLU A 126 17.18 6.13 -36.90
CA GLU A 126 15.70 6.09 -37.06
C GLU A 126 15.11 6.84 -35.88
N ALA A 127 14.36 7.94 -36.12
CA ALA A 127 13.72 8.66 -35.06
C ALA A 127 12.82 7.72 -34.26
N ALA A 128 12.99 7.68 -32.96
CA ALA A 128 12.18 6.81 -32.12
C ALA A 128 10.75 7.33 -32.06
N TYR A 129 9.78 6.51 -32.44
CA TYR A 129 8.34 6.83 -32.23
C TYR A 129 7.90 6.70 -30.81
N LEU A 130 8.68 6.02 -29.98
CA LEU A 130 8.45 5.94 -28.56
C LEU A 130 9.12 7.13 -27.90
N THR A 131 8.32 8.07 -27.41
CA THR A 131 8.83 9.20 -26.64
C THR A 131 9.21 8.79 -25.22
N ALA A 132 10.14 9.53 -24.61
CA ALA A 132 10.47 9.36 -23.19
C ALA A 132 9.21 9.46 -22.30
N SER A 133 8.32 10.38 -22.64
CA SER A 133 7.05 10.55 -21.91
C SER A 133 6.17 9.31 -21.97
N GLU A 134 5.99 8.71 -23.16
CA GLU A 134 5.19 7.48 -23.30
C GLU A 134 5.83 6.29 -22.60
N TRP A 135 7.16 6.13 -22.70
CA TRP A 135 7.88 5.09 -21.98
C TRP A 135 7.73 5.22 -20.46
N ASN A 136 7.92 6.44 -19.97
CA ASN A 136 7.77 6.70 -18.53
C ASN A 136 6.35 6.46 -18.04
N ALA A 137 5.34 6.83 -18.83
CA ALA A 137 3.94 6.56 -18.51
C ALA A 137 3.61 5.05 -18.55
N PHE A 138 4.23 4.28 -19.45
CA PHE A 138 4.12 2.83 -19.43
C PHE A 138 4.72 2.23 -18.15
N TRP A 139 5.86 2.75 -17.67
CA TRP A 139 6.43 2.34 -16.39
C TRP A 139 5.54 2.68 -15.20
N ASP A 140 4.88 3.83 -15.22
CA ASP A 140 3.92 4.19 -14.19
C ASP A 140 2.76 3.16 -14.16
N ARG A 141 2.26 2.76 -15.32
CA ARG A 141 1.24 1.70 -15.43
C ARG A 141 1.74 0.34 -14.94
N LEU A 142 2.97 -0.05 -15.24
CA LEU A 142 3.61 -1.26 -14.70
C LEU A 142 3.64 -1.25 -13.16
N ILE A 143 3.97 -0.10 -12.58
CA ILE A 143 3.98 0.07 -11.11
C ILE A 143 2.57 -0.05 -10.53
N GLU A 144 1.55 0.47 -11.20
CA GLU A 144 0.15 0.29 -10.78
C GLU A 144 -0.25 -1.19 -10.77
N PHE A 145 0.09 -1.94 -11.83
CA PHE A 145 -0.12 -3.39 -11.86
C PHE A 145 0.65 -4.13 -10.78
N ALA A 146 1.88 -3.70 -10.48
CA ALA A 146 2.66 -4.28 -9.39
C ALA A 146 1.96 -4.08 -8.04
N ARG A 147 1.47 -2.88 -7.74
CA ARG A 147 0.70 -2.60 -6.53
C ARG A 147 -0.59 -3.41 -6.47
N TYR A 148 -1.31 -3.52 -7.60
CA TYR A 148 -2.50 -4.36 -7.71
C TYR A 148 -2.21 -5.82 -7.34
N LYS A 149 -1.06 -6.35 -7.75
CA LYS A 149 -0.59 -7.71 -7.41
C LYS A 149 0.05 -7.80 -6.01
N GLY A 150 0.03 -6.72 -5.23
CA GLY A 150 0.56 -6.70 -3.85
C GLY A 150 2.08 -6.52 -3.75
N PHE A 151 2.76 -6.17 -4.84
CA PHE A 151 4.19 -5.90 -4.79
C PHE A 151 4.48 -4.48 -4.32
N SER A 152 5.43 -4.34 -3.41
CA SER A 152 5.97 -3.04 -3.01
C SER A 152 7.05 -2.61 -4.00
N VAL A 153 6.80 -1.54 -4.74
CA VAL A 153 7.79 -0.95 -5.65
C VAL A 153 8.30 0.35 -5.06
N SER A 154 9.58 0.38 -4.73
CA SER A 154 10.25 1.58 -4.25
C SER A 154 11.03 2.25 -5.40
N GLY A 155 10.96 3.57 -5.48
CA GLY A 155 11.65 4.36 -6.51
C GLY A 155 10.89 4.43 -7.84
N THR A 156 11.54 5.03 -8.83
CA THR A 156 11.05 5.16 -10.21
C THR A 156 12.09 4.51 -11.16
N PRO A 157 12.09 3.19 -11.25
CA PRO A 157 13.10 2.50 -12.05
C PRO A 157 12.96 2.82 -13.54
N ASN A 158 14.10 2.85 -14.23
CA ASN A 158 14.17 2.86 -15.71
C ASN A 158 13.47 4.02 -16.43
N ARG A 159 13.37 5.19 -15.79
CA ARG A 159 12.93 6.40 -16.48
C ARG A 159 14.00 6.87 -17.47
N VAL A 160 13.54 7.40 -18.59
CA VAL A 160 14.38 7.99 -19.63
C VAL A 160 14.10 9.48 -19.76
N ASN A 161 15.13 10.26 -20.09
CA ASN A 161 14.96 11.68 -20.39
C ASN A 161 14.71 11.87 -21.88
N PRO A 162 14.04 12.97 -22.29
CA PRO A 162 13.94 13.33 -23.70
C PRO A 162 15.31 13.43 -24.35
N GLY A 163 15.51 12.72 -25.45
CA GLY A 163 16.79 12.69 -26.19
C GLY A 163 17.74 11.56 -25.77
N ASP A 164 17.51 10.89 -24.65
CA ASP A 164 18.31 9.72 -24.27
C ASP A 164 17.94 8.51 -25.16
N PRO A 165 18.93 7.70 -25.55
CA PRO A 165 18.65 6.44 -26.24
C PRO A 165 17.98 5.45 -25.27
N MET A 166 16.95 4.75 -25.74
CA MET A 166 16.39 3.63 -25.02
C MET A 166 17.33 2.42 -25.08
N LEU A 167 17.74 1.91 -23.94
CA LEU A 167 18.65 0.77 -23.83
C LEU A 167 17.89 -0.56 -23.86
N ALA A 168 18.54 -1.59 -24.41
CA ALA A 168 18.02 -2.97 -24.37
C ALA A 168 17.77 -3.44 -22.92
N SER A 169 18.61 -3.06 -21.97
CA SER A 169 18.41 -3.36 -20.55
C SER A 169 17.08 -2.80 -20.03
N GLN A 170 16.76 -1.54 -20.32
CA GLN A 170 15.50 -0.92 -19.90
C GLN A 170 14.27 -1.64 -20.47
N ALA A 171 14.37 -2.06 -21.72
CA ALA A 171 13.33 -2.85 -22.39
C ALA A 171 13.15 -4.22 -21.73
N ASN A 172 14.24 -4.90 -21.43
CA ASN A 172 14.22 -6.20 -20.78
C ASN A 172 13.80 -6.14 -19.31
N ASP A 173 14.11 -5.04 -18.60
CA ASP A 173 13.64 -4.82 -17.23
C ASP A 173 12.11 -4.72 -17.18
N ALA A 174 11.49 -4.03 -18.15
CA ALA A 174 10.03 -4.00 -18.24
C ALA A 174 9.44 -5.40 -18.48
N ARG A 175 10.05 -6.18 -19.37
CA ARG A 175 9.69 -7.58 -19.61
C ARG A 175 9.81 -8.42 -18.33
N THR A 176 10.91 -8.27 -17.61
CA THR A 176 11.16 -8.99 -16.35
C THR A 176 10.11 -8.62 -15.29
N MET A 177 9.77 -7.34 -15.18
CA MET A 177 8.72 -6.91 -14.26
C MET A 177 7.39 -7.59 -14.58
N ILE A 178 6.97 -7.63 -15.85
CA ILE A 178 5.72 -8.31 -16.27
C ILE A 178 5.78 -9.80 -15.91
N SER A 179 6.92 -10.46 -16.12
CA SER A 179 7.12 -11.86 -15.73
C SER A 179 6.93 -12.12 -14.24
N LEU A 180 7.36 -11.17 -13.41
CA LEU A 180 7.17 -11.27 -11.96
C LEU A 180 5.70 -11.09 -11.55
N LEU A 181 4.95 -10.23 -12.26
CA LEU A 181 3.52 -10.02 -11.98
C LEU A 181 2.68 -11.26 -12.29
N GLU A 182 3.01 -11.95 -13.38
CA GLU A 182 2.29 -13.14 -13.83
C GLU A 182 3.23 -14.06 -14.61
N PRO A 183 3.86 -15.06 -13.96
CA PRO A 183 4.91 -15.89 -14.57
C PRO A 183 4.46 -16.73 -15.76
N THR A 184 3.16 -16.93 -15.96
CA THR A 184 2.59 -17.75 -17.02
C THR A 184 2.29 -16.97 -18.31
N ILE A 185 2.51 -15.65 -18.30
CA ILE A 185 2.22 -14.80 -19.47
C ILE A 185 3.28 -15.00 -20.55
N GLU A 186 2.81 -15.08 -21.79
CA GLU A 186 3.69 -15.04 -22.96
C GLU A 186 4.34 -13.64 -23.07
N LEU A 187 5.66 -13.64 -23.19
CA LEU A 187 6.47 -12.42 -23.24
C LEU A 187 7.19 -12.32 -24.58
N PRO A 188 7.39 -11.11 -25.12
CA PRO A 188 8.24 -10.94 -26.30
C PRO A 188 9.67 -11.44 -26.01
N ALA A 189 10.38 -11.90 -27.03
CA ALA A 189 11.77 -12.33 -26.90
C ALA A 189 12.65 -11.18 -26.37
N GLU A 190 13.72 -11.51 -25.65
CA GLU A 190 14.65 -10.52 -25.12
C GLU A 190 15.36 -9.73 -26.23
N VAL A 191 15.62 -8.47 -25.97
CA VAL A 191 16.38 -7.60 -26.85
C VAL A 191 17.87 -7.70 -26.49
N SER A 192 18.68 -8.12 -27.46
CA SER A 192 20.14 -8.15 -27.27
C SER A 192 20.74 -6.74 -27.30
N SER A 193 21.82 -6.54 -26.56
CA SER A 193 22.56 -5.26 -26.59
C SER A 193 22.99 -4.93 -28.03
N GLY A 194 22.77 -3.69 -28.44
CA GLY A 194 23.05 -3.23 -29.79
C GLY A 194 22.01 -3.57 -30.84
N SER A 195 20.99 -4.37 -30.50
CA SER A 195 19.85 -4.66 -31.38
C SER A 195 18.81 -3.54 -31.34
N LYS A 196 18.06 -3.42 -32.45
CA LYS A 196 16.92 -2.48 -32.51
C LYS A 196 15.79 -2.96 -31.62
N ILE A 197 15.23 -2.03 -30.84
CA ILE A 197 13.97 -2.25 -30.14
C ILE A 197 12.84 -2.05 -31.14
N THR A 198 12.17 -3.09 -31.51
CA THR A 198 11.14 -3.08 -32.56
C THR A 198 9.75 -2.72 -32.03
N ALA A 199 8.89 -2.19 -32.89
CA ALA A 199 7.47 -1.98 -32.56
C ALA A 199 6.77 -3.31 -32.14
N ALA A 200 7.17 -4.44 -32.70
CA ALA A 200 6.65 -5.74 -32.31
C ALA A 200 6.99 -6.08 -30.84
N PHE A 201 8.22 -5.81 -30.41
CA PHE A 201 8.61 -5.99 -29.02
C PHE A 201 7.79 -5.09 -28.08
N ILE A 202 7.71 -3.80 -28.39
CA ILE A 202 6.98 -2.79 -27.58
C ILE A 202 5.48 -3.14 -27.48
N ASN A 203 4.86 -3.55 -28.60
CA ASN A 203 3.47 -4.00 -28.59
C ASN A 203 3.31 -5.32 -27.81
N GLY A 204 4.28 -6.21 -27.89
CA GLY A 204 4.35 -7.44 -27.12
C GLY A 204 4.33 -7.18 -25.60
N LEU A 205 5.11 -6.20 -25.11
CA LEU A 205 5.07 -5.80 -23.71
C LEU A 205 3.67 -5.36 -23.26
N VAL A 206 2.99 -4.56 -24.10
CA VAL A 206 1.62 -4.10 -23.78
C VAL A 206 0.64 -5.26 -23.74
N ASN A 207 0.70 -6.16 -24.72
CA ASN A 207 -0.17 -7.33 -24.77
C ASN A 207 0.02 -8.20 -23.51
N SER A 208 1.29 -8.42 -23.13
CA SER A 208 1.62 -9.17 -21.93
C SER A 208 1.12 -8.45 -20.68
N LEU A 209 1.36 -7.14 -20.52
CA LEU A 209 0.88 -6.37 -19.37
C LEU A 209 -0.66 -6.42 -19.25
N ASN A 210 -1.35 -6.24 -20.37
CA ASN A 210 -2.83 -6.23 -20.39
C ASN A 210 -3.42 -7.64 -20.13
N SER A 211 -2.61 -8.69 -20.18
CA SER A 211 -3.02 -10.07 -19.86
C SER A 211 -2.84 -10.40 -18.38
N VAL A 212 -2.22 -9.55 -17.59
CA VAL A 212 -2.11 -9.70 -16.12
C VAL A 212 -3.52 -9.65 -15.49
N LYS A 213 -3.88 -10.69 -14.73
CA LYS A 213 -5.22 -10.86 -14.12
C LYS A 213 -5.25 -10.39 -12.69
#